data_076efdc7e3ce10a5e1c40a68ebb34ef0
#
_entry.id   076efdc7e3ce10a5e1c40a68ebb34ef0
#
_cell.length_a   1.000
_cell.length_b   1.000
_cell.length_c   1.000
_cell.angle_alpha   90.00
_cell.angle_beta   90.00
_cell.angle_gamma   90.00
#
_symmetry.space_group_name_H-M   'P 1'
#
loop_
_entity.id
_entity.type
_entity.pdbx_description
1 polymer ?
#
loop_
_entity_poly.entity_id
_entity_poly.type
_entity_poly.pdbx_seq_one_letter_code
_entity_poly.pdbx_strand_id
1 'polypeptide(L)'
;LSLGDRRGKGKAEEGSGRDCGWALVVLGSGVHLNTEGYRDPRRWPWWVTVLLGVVWALSLGYSSQTGEETMAAGTGPVYAVFVDRELRALEAAEGVTGWRRWALGFDEGEEDEALVLEELRETLNEGARLGALDEGGHQARMVLALRADDAEAAREADVAEADDGSAAYGVLRNVLDGEEPRASEMRVLSDLVSSGEAFAWEVWLLRRADELTLRDWGSEGVYDRYEDQNERFADRVVLVTGGVVAVTLLGLAVFPVVWWQWRSRPGRREVRFLSTWGVATVLGVYFGVELVSDLVLEVFWTGLTWSPVEIPDWYWSLMMMFGDLLWRVLPVVFATVLLFRRPSHMVRSFRLAPQGPLLSILAVFGFLWIWNGVLMALTGDGVVTDPTDFLDEAEMGLGLMAFGILSSCVFAPITEEFTYRGVLFLGLRRHIGPWAALAVSSVLFGVVHWQYDWVGILGVTMMGISCAALVWRTGSLFPSMVLHGVFNLIISVQAYVLYQWPM
;
A
#
# COMPACT_ATOMS: atom_id res chain seq x y z
N LEU A 1 -7.20 -75.18 1.26
CA LEU A 1 -7.56 -75.74 2.59
C LEU A 1 -8.20 -74.61 3.41
N SER A 2 -9.54 -74.79 3.65
CA SER A 2 -10.33 -74.61 4.87
C SER A 2 -10.58 -73.18 5.40
N LEU A 3 -11.69 -72.58 5.05
CA LEU A 3 -12.92 -72.32 5.85
C LEU A 3 -12.70 -71.99 7.33
N GLY A 4 -13.14 -70.85 7.75
CA GLY A 4 -13.32 -70.45 9.14
C GLY A 4 -14.23 -69.26 9.29
N ASP A 5 -15.52 -69.48 9.23
CA ASP A 5 -16.62 -68.60 9.60
C ASP A 5 -16.55 -68.27 11.11
N ARG A 6 -16.54 -67.02 11.53
CA ARG A 6 -16.89 -66.65 12.90
C ARG A 6 -17.69 -65.37 12.92
N ARG A 7 -19.00 -65.50 13.02
CA ARG A 7 -19.92 -64.52 13.53
C ARG A 7 -19.58 -64.16 14.99
N GLY A 8 -19.21 -62.92 15.28
CA GLY A 8 -19.10 -62.42 16.64
C GLY A 8 -20.07 -61.27 16.85
N LYS A 9 -21.16 -61.53 17.56
CA LYS A 9 -22.05 -60.54 18.14
C LYS A 9 -21.28 -59.79 19.25
N GLY A 10 -21.01 -58.51 19.12
CA GLY A 10 -20.46 -57.61 20.15
C GLY A 10 -21.48 -56.55 20.50
N LYS A 11 -21.84 -56.51 21.77
CA LYS A 11 -22.78 -55.60 22.44
C LYS A 11 -22.33 -54.13 22.30
N ALA A 12 -23.32 -53.29 22.12
CA ALA A 12 -23.17 -51.85 22.30
C ALA A 12 -22.87 -51.52 23.76
N GLU A 13 -21.75 -50.89 24.05
CA GLU A 13 -21.53 -50.14 25.29
C GLU A 13 -21.77 -48.66 25.01
N GLU A 14 -22.72 -48.10 25.74
CA GLU A 14 -22.94 -46.64 25.84
C GLU A 14 -21.77 -46.01 26.60
N GLY A 15 -20.88 -45.39 25.84
CA GLY A 15 -19.81 -44.51 26.34
C GLY A 15 -20.17 -43.05 26.10
N SER A 16 -20.52 -42.32 27.16
CA SER A 16 -20.74 -40.88 27.16
C SER A 16 -19.43 -40.13 26.95
N GLY A 17 -19.14 -39.80 25.70
CA GLY A 17 -18.05 -38.94 25.31
C GLY A 17 -18.57 -37.85 24.39
N ARG A 18 -18.61 -36.60 24.87
CA ARG A 18 -18.96 -35.42 24.06
C ARG A 18 -17.82 -35.12 23.09
N ASP A 19 -17.66 -35.88 22.07
CA ASP A 19 -16.82 -35.53 20.94
C ASP A 19 -17.70 -34.90 19.87
N CYS A 20 -17.50 -33.58 19.63
CA CYS A 20 -18.07 -32.87 18.49
C CYS A 20 -17.43 -33.34 17.18
N GLY A 21 -17.70 -34.59 16.80
CA GLY A 21 -17.34 -35.16 15.52
C GLY A 21 -18.31 -34.68 14.43
N TRP A 22 -17.77 -34.11 13.38
CA TRP A 22 -18.51 -33.86 12.14
C TRP A 22 -18.79 -35.19 11.46
N ALA A 23 -19.90 -35.80 11.79
CA ALA A 23 -20.33 -37.01 11.10
C ALA A 23 -21.06 -36.64 9.80
N LEU A 24 -20.47 -37.01 8.66
CA LEU A 24 -21.11 -36.99 7.37
C LEU A 24 -22.02 -38.23 7.31
N VAL A 25 -23.31 -38.05 7.56
CA VAL A 25 -24.28 -39.10 7.41
C VAL A 25 -24.72 -39.15 5.94
N VAL A 26 -24.21 -40.13 5.21
CA VAL A 26 -24.67 -40.46 3.86
C VAL A 26 -25.87 -41.39 3.99
N LEU A 27 -27.05 -40.83 3.90
CA LEU A 27 -28.30 -41.63 3.73
C LEU A 27 -28.83 -41.30 2.32
N GLY A 28 -28.81 -42.33 1.49
CA GLY A 28 -29.54 -42.45 0.21
C GLY A 28 -29.61 -41.14 -0.64
N SER A 29 -28.73 -41.01 -1.61
CA SER A 29 -28.75 -39.99 -2.71
C SER A 29 -28.76 -38.50 -2.36
N GLY A 30 -28.57 -38.10 -1.10
CA GLY A 30 -28.46 -36.71 -0.69
C GLY A 30 -27.41 -36.53 0.41
N VAL A 31 -26.45 -35.65 0.20
CA VAL A 31 -25.50 -35.20 1.24
C VAL A 31 -26.19 -34.14 2.09
N HIS A 32 -26.66 -34.52 3.29
CA HIS A 32 -27.11 -33.53 4.26
C HIS A 32 -25.88 -32.85 4.94
N LEU A 33 -25.67 -31.60 4.67
CA LEU A 33 -24.67 -30.78 5.39
C LEU A 33 -25.28 -30.41 6.76
N ASN A 34 -24.55 -30.71 7.84
CA ASN A 34 -24.90 -30.18 9.15
C ASN A 34 -24.65 -28.69 9.18
N THR A 35 -25.72 -27.91 9.10
CA THR A 35 -25.69 -26.42 9.07
C THR A 35 -25.85 -25.81 10.44
N GLU A 36 -25.80 -26.57 11.54
CA GLU A 36 -26.06 -26.06 12.89
C GLU A 36 -25.13 -24.95 13.37
N GLY A 37 -24.05 -24.68 12.66
CA GLY A 37 -23.08 -23.61 12.96
C GLY A 37 -23.27 -22.30 12.19
N TYR A 38 -24.14 -22.28 11.17
CA TYR A 38 -24.30 -21.15 10.28
C TYR A 38 -25.65 -20.47 10.48
N ARG A 39 -25.67 -19.14 10.40
CA ARG A 39 -26.93 -18.43 10.19
C ARG A 39 -27.33 -18.67 8.74
N ASP A 40 -28.56 -19.14 8.51
CA ASP A 40 -29.18 -19.08 7.17
C ASP A 40 -29.75 -17.67 7.02
N PRO A 41 -29.06 -16.75 6.32
CA PRO A 41 -29.62 -15.45 6.05
C PRO A 41 -30.75 -15.72 5.06
N ARG A 42 -31.99 -15.61 5.53
CA ARG A 42 -33.18 -15.70 4.71
C ARG A 42 -32.92 -14.91 3.44
N ARG A 43 -33.26 -15.47 2.30
CA ARG A 43 -33.03 -14.92 0.94
C ARG A 43 -33.21 -13.41 0.93
N TRP A 44 -32.11 -12.67 0.88
CA TRP A 44 -32.17 -11.24 0.73
C TRP A 44 -32.79 -10.92 -0.61
N PRO A 45 -33.80 -10.04 -0.66
CA PRO A 45 -34.38 -9.60 -1.92
C PRO A 45 -33.32 -8.93 -2.78
N TRP A 46 -33.25 -9.25 -4.06
CA TRP A 46 -32.30 -8.66 -4.99
C TRP A 46 -32.31 -7.12 -4.97
N TRP A 47 -33.50 -6.52 -4.80
CA TRP A 47 -33.61 -5.05 -4.75
C TRP A 47 -32.83 -4.43 -3.56
N VAL A 48 -32.75 -5.10 -2.42
CA VAL A 48 -31.93 -4.64 -1.28
C VAL A 48 -30.45 -4.67 -1.65
N THR A 49 -29.97 -5.74 -2.29
CA THR A 49 -28.59 -5.86 -2.75
C THR A 49 -28.24 -4.79 -3.79
N VAL A 50 -29.15 -4.55 -4.74
CA VAL A 50 -28.95 -3.51 -5.75
C VAL A 50 -28.93 -2.11 -5.10
N LEU A 51 -29.86 -1.85 -4.17
CA LEU A 51 -29.87 -0.56 -3.46
C LEU A 51 -28.57 -0.34 -2.67
N LEU A 52 -28.12 -1.32 -1.91
CA LEU A 52 -26.86 -1.23 -1.17
C LEU A 52 -25.66 -1.02 -2.10
N GLY A 53 -25.62 -1.73 -3.24
CA GLY A 53 -24.55 -1.56 -4.24
C GLY A 53 -24.56 -0.18 -4.88
N VAL A 54 -25.73 0.40 -5.16
CA VAL A 54 -25.85 1.78 -5.69
C VAL A 54 -25.39 2.80 -4.64
N VAL A 55 -25.85 2.67 -3.39
CA VAL A 55 -25.45 3.58 -2.31
C VAL A 55 -23.94 3.49 -2.07
N TRP A 56 -23.38 2.28 -2.07
CA TRP A 56 -21.94 2.08 -1.94
C TRP A 56 -21.15 2.72 -3.11
N ALA A 57 -21.60 2.54 -4.36
CA ALA A 57 -20.93 3.17 -5.50
C ALA A 57 -21.02 4.70 -5.46
N LEU A 58 -22.13 5.25 -4.94
CA LEU A 58 -22.28 6.70 -4.74
C LEU A 58 -21.38 7.20 -3.59
N SER A 59 -21.21 6.41 -2.51
CA SER A 59 -20.30 6.78 -1.42
C SER A 59 -18.85 6.82 -1.89
N LEU A 60 -18.40 5.84 -2.68
CA LEU A 60 -17.07 5.87 -3.28
C LEU A 60 -16.86 7.11 -4.18
N GLY A 61 -17.85 7.44 -5.03
CA GLY A 61 -17.76 8.62 -5.89
C GLY A 61 -17.77 9.94 -5.10
N TYR A 62 -18.45 10.00 -3.97
CA TYR A 62 -18.42 11.16 -3.08
C TYR A 62 -17.06 11.27 -2.37
N SER A 63 -16.55 10.18 -1.82
CA SER A 63 -15.24 10.16 -1.15
C SER A 63 -14.10 10.52 -2.09
N SER A 64 -14.17 10.14 -3.39
CA SER A 64 -13.15 10.52 -4.37
C SER A 64 -13.09 12.03 -4.61
N GLN A 65 -14.23 12.73 -4.59
CA GLN A 65 -14.28 14.19 -4.79
C GLN A 65 -13.83 14.97 -3.55
N THR A 66 -14.17 14.51 -2.35
CA THR A 66 -13.80 15.19 -1.11
C THR A 66 -12.38 14.86 -0.65
N GLY A 67 -11.86 13.69 -1.03
CA GLY A 67 -10.49 13.27 -0.71
C GLY A 67 -9.43 14.13 -1.37
N GLU A 68 -9.63 14.54 -2.63
CA GLU A 68 -8.70 15.45 -3.33
C GLU A 68 -8.60 16.82 -2.64
N GLU A 69 -9.72 17.37 -2.12
CA GLU A 69 -9.72 18.67 -1.44
C GLU A 69 -9.09 18.60 -0.02
N THR A 70 -9.24 17.48 0.69
CA THR A 70 -8.70 17.32 2.06
C THR A 70 -7.22 16.94 2.07
N MET A 71 -6.75 16.18 1.09
CA MET A 71 -5.33 15.86 0.95
C MET A 71 -4.49 17.11 0.65
N ALA A 72 -5.00 18.04 -0.14
CA ALA A 72 -4.28 19.27 -0.50
C ALA A 72 -3.95 20.17 0.71
N ALA A 73 -4.71 20.11 1.79
CA ALA A 73 -4.58 21.06 2.91
C ALA A 73 -3.51 20.70 3.96
N GLY A 74 -2.91 19.51 3.92
CA GLY A 74 -1.98 19.02 4.94
C GLY A 74 -0.61 18.56 4.44
N THR A 75 -0.34 18.60 3.14
CA THR A 75 0.79 17.89 2.50
C THR A 75 2.01 18.76 2.16
N GLY A 76 2.07 20.00 2.64
CA GLY A 76 3.15 20.95 2.29
C GLY A 76 4.57 20.40 2.46
N PRO A 77 4.97 19.88 3.63
CA PRO A 77 6.33 19.38 3.86
C PRO A 77 6.68 18.16 3.02
N VAL A 78 5.67 17.42 2.57
CA VAL A 78 5.78 16.18 1.82
C VAL A 78 6.44 16.36 0.46
N TYR A 79 6.02 17.40 -0.27
CA TYR A 79 6.59 17.70 -1.59
C TYR A 79 8.09 18.03 -1.52
N ALA A 80 8.49 18.78 -0.49
CA ALA A 80 9.89 19.10 -0.27
C ALA A 80 10.73 17.83 -0.05
N VAL A 81 10.29 16.92 0.81
CA VAL A 81 11.01 15.66 1.08
C VAL A 81 11.03 14.75 -0.15
N PHE A 82 9.93 14.67 -0.88
CA PHE A 82 9.87 13.87 -2.11
C PHE A 82 10.92 14.36 -3.12
N VAL A 83 10.92 15.67 -3.44
CA VAL A 83 11.90 16.26 -4.36
C VAL A 83 13.33 16.08 -3.88
N ASP A 84 13.59 16.23 -2.58
CA ASP A 84 14.91 15.97 -2.00
C ASP A 84 15.39 14.53 -2.31
N ARG A 85 14.53 13.54 -2.11
CA ARG A 85 14.91 12.14 -2.31
C ARG A 85 15.16 11.78 -3.76
N GLU A 86 14.33 12.29 -4.66
CA GLU A 86 14.50 12.08 -6.10
C GLU A 86 15.79 12.77 -6.61
N LEU A 87 16.07 14.00 -6.17
CA LEU A 87 17.32 14.67 -6.52
C LEU A 87 18.55 13.96 -5.97
N ARG A 88 18.50 13.44 -4.73
CA ARG A 88 19.59 12.64 -4.16
C ARG A 88 19.80 11.33 -4.91
N ALA A 89 18.71 10.66 -5.33
CA ALA A 89 18.79 9.45 -6.14
C ALA A 89 19.44 9.74 -7.50
N LEU A 90 19.05 10.85 -8.14
CA LEU A 90 19.63 11.34 -9.39
C LEU A 90 21.13 11.60 -9.25
N GLU A 91 21.54 12.40 -8.27
CA GLU A 91 22.96 12.73 -8.01
C GLU A 91 23.77 11.46 -7.67
N ALA A 92 23.21 10.55 -6.87
CA ALA A 92 23.86 9.28 -6.58
C ALA A 92 24.01 8.37 -7.80
N ALA A 93 23.08 8.48 -8.78
CA ALA A 93 23.12 7.72 -10.02
C ALA A 93 24.21 8.22 -10.99
N GLU A 94 24.62 9.48 -10.93
CA GLU A 94 25.70 10.05 -11.77
C GLU A 94 27.05 9.36 -11.51
N GLY A 95 27.31 8.97 -10.25
CA GLY A 95 28.57 8.33 -9.84
C GLY A 95 28.63 6.81 -10.07
N VAL A 96 27.55 6.18 -10.50
CA VAL A 96 27.44 4.71 -10.60
C VAL A 96 26.95 4.24 -11.96
N THR A 97 27.26 2.98 -12.30
CA THR A 97 26.89 2.40 -13.60
C THR A 97 26.26 1.01 -13.43
N GLY A 98 25.66 0.52 -14.50
CA GLY A 98 25.08 -0.82 -14.55
C GLY A 98 23.93 -1.02 -13.59
N TRP A 99 23.88 -2.18 -12.94
CA TRP A 99 22.73 -2.54 -12.12
C TRP A 99 22.51 -1.64 -10.89
N ARG A 100 23.55 -0.97 -10.39
CA ARG A 100 23.40 0.00 -9.27
C ARG A 100 22.63 1.23 -9.73
N ARG A 101 22.92 1.75 -10.92
CA ARG A 101 22.19 2.87 -11.53
C ARG A 101 20.73 2.50 -11.76
N TRP A 102 20.51 1.33 -12.37
CA TRP A 102 19.15 0.79 -12.55
C TRP A 102 18.39 0.61 -11.20
N ALA A 103 19.07 0.16 -10.14
CA ALA A 103 18.46 -0.02 -8.83
C ALA A 103 18.03 1.30 -8.18
N LEU A 104 18.64 2.41 -8.57
CA LEU A 104 18.25 3.77 -8.19
C LEU A 104 17.10 4.33 -9.05
N GLY A 105 16.65 3.60 -10.06
CA GLY A 105 15.55 3.99 -10.94
C GLY A 105 15.97 4.59 -12.28
N PHE A 106 17.28 4.59 -12.61
CA PHE A 106 17.80 5.27 -13.80
C PHE A 106 18.40 4.30 -14.82
N ASP A 107 18.17 4.58 -16.09
CA ASP A 107 18.79 3.88 -17.20
C ASP A 107 20.20 4.43 -17.54
N GLU A 108 20.92 3.81 -18.50
CA GLU A 108 22.20 4.31 -18.96
C GLU A 108 22.00 5.35 -20.08
N GLY A 109 21.77 6.62 -19.74
CA GLY A 109 21.60 7.70 -20.71
C GLY A 109 21.66 9.10 -20.09
N GLU A 110 22.08 10.10 -20.88
CA GLU A 110 22.12 11.52 -20.48
C GLU A 110 20.72 12.17 -20.44
N GLU A 111 19.70 11.49 -21.02
CA GLU A 111 18.33 12.03 -21.11
C GLU A 111 17.58 11.94 -19.76
N ASP A 112 18.06 11.10 -18.83
CA ASP A 112 17.35 10.82 -17.56
C ASP A 112 17.24 12.07 -16.67
N GLU A 113 18.29 12.91 -16.59
CA GLU A 113 18.24 14.11 -15.75
C GLU A 113 17.14 15.08 -16.19
N ALA A 114 17.08 15.39 -17.48
CA ALA A 114 16.09 16.32 -18.01
C ALA A 114 14.66 15.80 -17.84
N LEU A 115 14.46 14.51 -17.99
CA LEU A 115 13.15 13.87 -17.78
C LEU A 115 12.71 13.92 -16.32
N VAL A 116 13.60 13.56 -15.40
CA VAL A 116 13.33 13.60 -13.95
C VAL A 116 13.05 15.03 -13.48
N LEU A 117 13.84 16.00 -13.92
CA LEU A 117 13.59 17.41 -13.57
C LEU A 117 12.24 17.91 -14.09
N GLU A 118 11.83 17.50 -15.29
CA GLU A 118 10.52 17.85 -15.83
C GLU A 118 9.38 17.21 -15.03
N GLU A 119 9.49 15.92 -14.68
CA GLU A 119 8.50 15.21 -13.86
C GLU A 119 8.36 15.86 -12.47
N LEU A 120 9.49 16.16 -11.82
CA LEU A 120 9.48 16.87 -10.54
C LEU A 120 8.85 18.27 -10.63
N ARG A 121 9.10 19.00 -11.73
CA ARG A 121 8.46 20.30 -12.00
C ARG A 121 6.95 20.15 -12.18
N GLU A 122 6.49 19.14 -12.93
CA GLU A 122 5.07 18.88 -13.11
C GLU A 122 4.39 18.56 -11.76
N THR A 123 5.01 17.73 -10.95
CA THR A 123 4.53 17.36 -9.59
C THR A 123 4.40 18.60 -8.70
N LEU A 124 5.43 19.47 -8.65
CA LEU A 124 5.37 20.69 -7.86
C LEU A 124 4.39 21.72 -8.43
N ASN A 125 4.23 21.80 -9.75
CA ASN A 125 3.24 22.68 -10.37
C ASN A 125 1.81 22.24 -10.03
N GLU A 126 1.56 20.93 -10.00
CA GLU A 126 0.29 20.40 -9.55
C GLU A 126 0.05 20.66 -8.07
N GLY A 127 1.04 20.43 -7.19
CA GLY A 127 0.97 20.80 -5.78
C GLY A 127 0.69 22.29 -5.56
N ALA A 128 1.34 23.18 -6.33
CA ALA A 128 1.06 24.62 -6.29
C ALA A 128 -0.37 24.96 -6.73
N ARG A 129 -0.86 24.32 -7.80
CA ARG A 129 -2.23 24.50 -8.30
C ARG A 129 -3.28 24.11 -7.26
N LEU A 130 -2.99 23.06 -6.46
CA LEU A 130 -3.86 22.58 -5.39
C LEU A 130 -3.70 23.41 -4.10
N GLY A 131 -2.73 24.34 -4.02
CA GLY A 131 -2.42 25.06 -2.80
C GLY A 131 -1.78 24.21 -1.70
N ALA A 132 -1.14 23.10 -2.10
CA ALA A 132 -0.59 22.09 -1.21
C ALA A 132 0.91 22.28 -0.91
N LEU A 133 1.59 23.25 -1.54
CA LEU A 133 3.01 23.49 -1.28
C LEU A 133 3.21 24.34 -0.03
N ASP A 134 4.16 23.94 0.78
CA ASP A 134 4.77 24.76 1.83
C ASP A 134 5.91 25.65 1.28
N GLU A 135 6.60 26.37 2.18
CA GLU A 135 7.74 27.20 1.80
C GLU A 135 8.85 26.39 1.11
N GLY A 136 9.18 25.18 1.64
CA GLY A 136 10.19 24.29 1.05
C GLY A 136 9.80 23.82 -0.35
N GLY A 137 8.55 23.45 -0.57
CA GLY A 137 8.02 23.08 -1.87
C GLY A 137 8.08 24.22 -2.89
N HIS A 138 7.77 25.45 -2.49
CA HIS A 138 7.93 26.63 -3.35
C HIS A 138 9.39 26.92 -3.69
N GLN A 139 10.30 26.81 -2.73
CA GLN A 139 11.74 26.95 -2.96
C GLN A 139 12.26 25.89 -3.94
N ALA A 140 11.90 24.62 -3.72
CA ALA A 140 12.25 23.53 -4.62
C ALA A 140 11.77 23.79 -6.05
N ARG A 141 10.53 24.28 -6.21
CA ARG A 141 9.95 24.64 -7.51
C ARG A 141 10.77 25.71 -8.24
N MET A 142 11.20 26.76 -7.52
CA MET A 142 12.05 27.79 -8.08
C MET A 142 13.41 27.24 -8.49
N VAL A 143 14.04 26.42 -7.65
CA VAL A 143 15.35 25.82 -7.94
C VAL A 143 15.29 24.89 -9.16
N LEU A 144 14.26 24.05 -9.25
CA LEU A 144 14.09 23.18 -10.41
C LEU A 144 13.90 23.95 -11.71
N ALA A 145 13.18 25.07 -11.67
CA ALA A 145 13.04 25.96 -12.82
C ALA A 145 14.39 26.59 -13.22
N LEU A 146 15.18 27.03 -12.24
CA LEU A 146 16.54 27.53 -12.51
C LEU A 146 17.49 26.47 -13.03
N ARG A 147 17.41 25.25 -12.51
CA ARG A 147 18.21 24.11 -12.96
C ARG A 147 17.89 23.73 -14.41
N ALA A 148 16.66 23.94 -14.82
CA ALA A 148 16.20 23.78 -16.21
C ALA A 148 16.48 25.02 -17.10
N ASP A 149 17.22 26.01 -16.62
CA ASP A 149 17.53 27.26 -17.30
C ASP A 149 16.28 28.10 -17.67
N ASP A 150 15.19 27.95 -16.89
CA ASP A 150 13.89 28.61 -17.06
C ASP A 150 13.67 29.70 -15.99
N ALA A 151 14.36 30.84 -16.16
CA ALA A 151 14.27 31.94 -15.21
C ALA A 151 12.88 32.62 -15.18
N GLU A 152 12.05 32.46 -16.21
CA GLU A 152 10.68 32.99 -16.23
C GLU A 152 9.77 32.13 -15.33
N ALA A 153 9.82 30.83 -15.47
CA ALA A 153 9.09 29.90 -14.58
C ALA A 153 9.58 30.01 -13.11
N ALA A 154 10.87 30.26 -12.88
CA ALA A 154 11.38 30.50 -11.53
C ALA A 154 10.78 31.77 -10.91
N ARG A 155 10.62 32.88 -11.68
CA ARG A 155 9.95 34.07 -11.20
C ARG A 155 8.46 33.89 -10.98
N GLU A 156 7.79 33.10 -11.80
CA GLU A 156 6.38 32.75 -11.60
C GLU A 156 6.18 31.89 -10.34
N ALA A 157 7.18 31.10 -9.98
CA ALA A 157 7.17 30.29 -8.75
C ALA A 157 7.45 31.12 -7.48
N ASP A 158 7.99 32.34 -7.61
CA ASP A 158 8.26 33.27 -6.52
C ASP A 158 6.93 33.81 -5.95
N VAL A 159 6.48 33.21 -4.86
CA VAL A 159 5.26 33.63 -4.17
C VAL A 159 5.61 34.77 -3.22
N ALA A 160 4.97 35.93 -3.45
CA ALA A 160 5.22 37.14 -2.68
C ALA A 160 4.93 37.06 -1.17
N GLU A 161 4.33 35.99 -0.73
CA GLU A 161 3.96 35.71 0.67
C GLU A 161 4.93 34.78 1.38
N ALA A 162 5.97 34.23 0.69
CA ALA A 162 6.98 33.40 1.36
C ALA A 162 7.73 34.28 2.38
N ASP A 163 7.84 33.78 3.61
CA ASP A 163 8.46 34.49 4.72
C ASP A 163 9.89 34.91 4.35
N ASP A 164 10.17 36.25 4.35
CA ASP A 164 11.47 36.86 4.01
C ASP A 164 12.62 36.35 4.93
N GLY A 165 12.37 35.40 5.82
CA GLY A 165 13.30 34.96 6.86
C GLY A 165 14.24 33.81 6.48
N SER A 166 13.95 33.03 5.44
CA SER A 166 14.78 31.89 5.03
C SER A 166 16.05 32.36 4.29
N ALA A 167 17.22 31.91 4.76
CA ALA A 167 18.49 32.23 4.11
C ALA A 167 18.57 31.63 2.70
N ALA A 168 18.05 30.45 2.49
CA ALA A 168 17.99 29.79 1.18
C ALA A 168 17.17 30.61 0.20
N TYR A 169 16.03 31.15 0.63
CA TYR A 169 15.19 32.00 -0.20
C TYR A 169 15.86 33.31 -0.59
N GLY A 170 16.59 33.96 0.35
CA GLY A 170 17.38 35.14 0.08
C GLY A 170 18.47 34.89 -0.97
N VAL A 171 19.20 33.79 -0.85
CA VAL A 171 20.22 33.37 -1.84
C VAL A 171 19.56 33.11 -3.19
N LEU A 172 18.43 32.40 -3.21
CA LEU A 172 17.70 31.98 -4.41
C LEU A 172 17.24 33.19 -5.23
N ARG A 173 16.66 34.21 -4.58
CA ARG A 173 16.28 35.49 -5.24
C ARG A 173 17.47 36.19 -5.84
N ASN A 174 18.57 36.35 -5.08
CA ASN A 174 19.77 36.97 -5.59
C ASN A 174 20.34 36.24 -6.82
N VAL A 175 20.36 34.88 -6.77
CA VAL A 175 20.79 34.04 -7.90
C VAL A 175 19.88 34.25 -9.12
N LEU A 176 18.56 34.33 -8.91
CA LEU A 176 17.56 34.52 -9.97
C LEU A 176 17.72 35.91 -10.64
N ASP A 177 18.05 36.94 -9.87
CA ASP A 177 18.23 38.31 -10.36
C ASP A 177 19.65 38.58 -10.91
N GLY A 178 20.55 37.59 -10.78
CA GLY A 178 21.95 37.71 -11.17
C GLY A 178 22.75 38.63 -10.22
N GLU A 179 22.27 38.81 -9.00
CA GLU A 179 22.92 39.59 -7.96
C GLU A 179 23.79 38.72 -7.05
N GLU A 180 24.82 39.32 -6.42
CA GLU A 180 25.65 38.60 -5.45
C GLU A 180 24.88 38.38 -4.15
N PRO A 181 24.69 37.11 -3.68
CA PRO A 181 24.01 36.82 -2.41
C PRO A 181 24.71 37.44 -1.22
N ARG A 182 23.97 37.78 -0.18
CA ARG A 182 24.53 38.39 1.04
C ARG A 182 25.38 37.37 1.80
N ALA A 183 26.53 37.81 2.30
CA ALA A 183 27.45 36.95 3.04
C ALA A 183 26.83 36.32 4.30
N SER A 184 25.83 36.94 4.92
CA SER A 184 25.09 36.39 6.05
C SER A 184 24.22 35.19 5.64
N GLU A 185 23.53 35.27 4.51
CA GLU A 185 22.67 34.23 3.96
C GLU A 185 23.52 33.04 3.50
N MET A 186 24.62 33.33 2.80
CA MET A 186 25.56 32.28 2.35
C MET A 186 26.18 31.50 3.52
N ARG A 187 26.48 32.15 4.67
CA ARG A 187 26.96 31.45 5.84
C ARG A 187 25.92 30.48 6.42
N VAL A 188 24.68 30.97 6.55
CA VAL A 188 23.61 30.11 7.09
C VAL A 188 23.35 28.90 6.18
N LEU A 189 23.35 29.12 4.86
CA LEU A 189 23.18 28.01 3.89
C LEU A 189 24.38 27.05 3.94
N SER A 190 25.64 27.58 4.02
CA SER A 190 26.82 26.74 4.17
C SER A 190 26.84 25.96 5.49
N ASP A 191 26.41 26.57 6.61
CA ASP A 191 26.28 25.88 7.90
C ASP A 191 25.22 24.77 7.82
N LEU A 192 24.08 25.02 7.15
CA LEU A 192 23.02 24.06 6.95
C LEU A 192 23.51 22.85 6.12
N VAL A 193 24.22 23.08 5.02
CA VAL A 193 24.81 22.02 4.21
C VAL A 193 25.85 21.21 5.02
N SER A 194 26.72 21.90 5.76
CA SER A 194 27.75 21.23 6.58
C SER A 194 27.18 20.44 7.75
N SER A 195 26.01 20.83 8.29
CA SER A 195 25.32 20.06 9.33
C SER A 195 24.73 18.74 8.79
N GLY A 196 24.48 18.68 7.50
CA GLY A 196 23.81 17.57 6.83
C GLY A 196 22.29 17.61 6.95
N GLU A 197 21.73 18.77 7.30
CA GLU A 197 20.28 18.99 7.41
C GLU A 197 19.69 19.63 6.14
N ALA A 198 20.55 20.04 5.17
CA ALA A 198 20.14 20.66 3.94
C ALA A 198 19.46 19.68 2.97
N PHE A 199 18.45 20.18 2.28
CA PHE A 199 17.87 19.49 1.12
C PHE A 199 18.82 19.51 -0.09
N ALA A 200 18.65 18.58 -1.01
CA ALA A 200 19.47 18.47 -2.22
C ALA A 200 19.45 19.75 -3.06
N TRP A 201 18.31 20.44 -3.19
CA TRP A 201 18.23 21.70 -3.93
C TRP A 201 18.95 22.86 -3.22
N GLU A 202 19.06 22.86 -1.90
CA GLU A 202 19.83 23.85 -1.14
C GLU A 202 21.33 23.64 -1.35
N VAL A 203 21.78 22.39 -1.44
CA VAL A 203 23.16 22.05 -1.78
C VAL A 203 23.48 22.51 -3.21
N TRP A 204 22.57 22.22 -4.16
CA TRP A 204 22.71 22.73 -5.53
C TRP A 204 22.76 24.27 -5.56
N LEU A 205 21.89 24.94 -4.80
CA LEU A 205 21.84 26.38 -4.71
C LEU A 205 23.17 26.96 -4.18
N LEU A 206 23.75 26.34 -3.14
CA LEU A 206 25.06 26.77 -2.62
C LEU A 206 26.15 26.61 -3.67
N ARG A 207 26.23 25.49 -4.38
CA ARG A 207 27.16 25.25 -5.49
C ARG A 207 27.01 26.32 -6.58
N ARG A 208 25.75 26.60 -6.95
CA ARG A 208 25.46 27.62 -7.98
C ARG A 208 25.86 29.04 -7.55
N ALA A 209 25.65 29.39 -6.29
CA ALA A 209 26.07 30.69 -5.74
C ALA A 209 27.61 30.80 -5.65
N ASP A 210 28.34 29.73 -5.33
CA ASP A 210 29.81 29.69 -5.38
C ASP A 210 30.33 29.94 -6.78
N GLU A 211 29.73 29.38 -7.83
CA GLU A 211 30.08 29.63 -9.22
C GLU A 211 29.88 31.11 -9.59
N LEU A 212 28.77 31.72 -9.18
CA LEU A 212 28.43 33.09 -9.50
C LEU A 212 29.31 34.11 -8.77
N THR A 213 29.63 33.82 -7.51
CA THR A 213 30.42 34.76 -6.67
C THR A 213 31.92 34.58 -6.82
N LEU A 214 32.37 33.51 -7.48
CA LEU A 214 33.78 33.08 -7.54
C LEU A 214 34.41 32.99 -6.14
N ARG A 215 33.60 32.72 -5.13
CA ARG A 215 34.00 32.50 -3.75
C ARG A 215 33.61 31.09 -3.37
N ASP A 216 34.45 30.43 -2.63
CA ASP A 216 34.26 29.10 -2.13
C ASP A 216 33.62 29.15 -0.73
N TRP A 217 32.28 29.35 -0.69
CA TRP A 217 31.51 29.25 0.55
C TRP A 217 31.32 27.81 0.99
N GLY A 218 31.22 26.91 0.01
CA GLY A 218 31.22 25.47 0.19
C GLY A 218 32.63 24.91 0.15
N SER A 219 33.51 25.27 1.15
CA SER A 219 34.86 24.70 1.26
C SER A 219 34.82 23.17 1.21
N GLU A 220 35.95 22.55 0.85
CA GLU A 220 36.09 21.10 0.60
C GLU A 220 35.41 20.20 1.67
N GLY A 221 35.28 20.64 2.92
CA GLY A 221 34.62 19.91 3.99
C GLY A 221 33.11 20.17 4.17
N VAL A 222 32.51 21.14 3.48
CA VAL A 222 31.09 21.46 3.62
C VAL A 222 30.23 20.39 2.93
N TYR A 223 30.68 19.90 1.78
CA TYR A 223 29.96 18.89 0.99
C TYR A 223 30.22 17.45 1.44
N ASP A 224 31.32 17.17 2.15
CA ASP A 224 31.74 15.81 2.52
C ASP A 224 30.62 15.03 3.22
N ARG A 225 29.92 15.69 4.16
CA ARG A 225 28.83 15.02 4.90
C ARG A 225 27.64 14.71 3.99
N TYR A 226 27.30 15.62 3.10
CA TYR A 226 26.22 15.43 2.15
C TYR A 226 26.54 14.28 1.17
N GLU A 227 27.75 14.23 0.65
CA GLU A 227 28.20 13.15 -0.23
C GLU A 227 28.20 11.78 0.48
N ASP A 228 28.69 11.74 1.73
CA ASP A 228 28.62 10.56 2.58
C ASP A 228 27.18 10.08 2.84
N GLN A 229 26.25 11.01 2.98
CA GLN A 229 24.83 10.70 3.17
C GLN A 229 24.23 10.14 1.86
N ASN A 230 24.52 10.76 0.72
CA ASN A 230 24.06 10.29 -0.60
C ASN A 230 24.58 8.89 -0.92
N GLU A 231 25.86 8.61 -0.63
CA GLU A 231 26.43 7.26 -0.82
C GLU A 231 25.69 6.23 0.05
N ARG A 232 25.48 6.54 1.33
CA ARG A 232 24.74 5.65 2.24
C ARG A 232 23.28 5.45 1.81
N PHE A 233 22.63 6.51 1.33
CA PHE A 233 21.27 6.43 0.77
C PHE A 233 21.25 5.50 -0.44
N ALA A 234 22.15 5.71 -1.41
CA ALA A 234 22.24 4.86 -2.59
C ALA A 234 22.49 3.38 -2.24
N ASP A 235 23.39 3.11 -1.31
CA ASP A 235 23.69 1.73 -0.87
C ASP A 235 22.46 1.06 -0.24
N ARG A 236 21.64 1.79 0.52
CA ARG A 236 20.39 1.25 1.11
C ARG A 236 19.36 0.94 0.04
N VAL A 237 19.14 1.85 -0.90
CA VAL A 237 18.20 1.65 -2.02
C VAL A 237 18.62 0.44 -2.85
N VAL A 238 19.90 0.36 -3.22
CA VAL A 238 20.50 -0.75 -3.96
C VAL A 238 20.33 -2.09 -3.21
N LEU A 239 20.54 -2.09 -1.90
CA LEU A 239 20.39 -3.29 -1.07
C LEU A 239 18.93 -3.78 -1.05
N VAL A 240 17.97 -2.88 -0.84
CA VAL A 240 16.54 -3.22 -0.78
C VAL A 240 16.06 -3.69 -2.14
N THR A 241 16.34 -2.94 -3.21
CA THR A 241 15.98 -3.31 -4.59
C THR A 241 16.60 -4.65 -4.98
N GLY A 242 17.89 -4.86 -4.68
CA GLY A 242 18.57 -6.13 -4.91
C GLY A 242 17.95 -7.31 -4.15
N GLY A 243 17.54 -7.08 -2.91
CA GLY A 243 16.80 -8.06 -2.10
C GLY A 243 15.46 -8.45 -2.74
N VAL A 244 14.70 -7.48 -3.18
CA VAL A 244 13.41 -7.70 -3.87
C VAL A 244 13.62 -8.48 -5.18
N VAL A 245 14.60 -8.08 -5.98
CA VAL A 245 14.95 -8.79 -7.22
C VAL A 245 15.34 -10.24 -6.93
N ALA A 246 16.17 -10.49 -5.91
CA ALA A 246 16.57 -11.83 -5.53
C ALA A 246 15.37 -12.70 -5.10
N VAL A 247 14.45 -12.19 -4.31
CA VAL A 247 13.23 -12.90 -3.91
C VAL A 247 12.32 -13.16 -5.12
N THR A 248 12.20 -12.20 -6.03
CA THR A 248 11.44 -12.33 -7.28
C THR A 248 12.01 -13.44 -8.15
N LEU A 249 13.33 -13.45 -8.40
CA LEU A 249 14.00 -14.48 -9.18
C LEU A 249 13.85 -15.87 -8.56
N LEU A 250 13.96 -15.96 -7.24
CA LEU A 250 13.72 -17.21 -6.51
C LEU A 250 12.27 -17.68 -6.67
N GLY A 251 11.30 -16.76 -6.61
CA GLY A 251 9.89 -17.04 -6.87
C GLY A 251 9.67 -17.60 -8.28
N LEU A 252 10.25 -16.97 -9.27
CA LEU A 252 10.19 -17.44 -10.67
C LEU A 252 10.85 -18.81 -10.85
N ALA A 253 11.98 -19.06 -10.19
CA ALA A 253 12.69 -20.34 -10.27
C ALA A 253 11.85 -21.49 -9.70
N VAL A 254 11.06 -21.27 -8.65
CA VAL A 254 10.21 -22.29 -8.07
C VAL A 254 8.83 -22.39 -8.76
N PHE A 255 8.44 -21.41 -9.57
CA PHE A 255 7.15 -21.37 -10.24
C PHE A 255 6.82 -22.62 -11.08
N PRO A 256 7.73 -23.18 -11.90
CA PRO A 256 7.45 -24.39 -12.67
C PRO A 256 7.07 -25.59 -11.78
N VAL A 257 7.73 -25.73 -10.62
CA VAL A 257 7.46 -26.81 -9.64
C VAL A 257 6.08 -26.62 -9.04
N VAL A 258 5.75 -25.41 -8.62
CA VAL A 258 4.43 -25.07 -8.07
C VAL A 258 3.33 -25.25 -9.12
N TRP A 259 3.56 -24.79 -10.33
CA TRP A 259 2.64 -24.97 -11.46
C TRP A 259 2.36 -26.45 -11.74
N TRP A 260 3.41 -27.28 -11.79
CA TRP A 260 3.28 -28.72 -11.97
C TRP A 260 2.51 -29.37 -10.82
N GLN A 261 2.79 -29.01 -9.57
CA GLN A 261 2.04 -29.48 -8.40
C GLN A 261 0.56 -29.05 -8.47
N TRP A 262 0.27 -27.83 -8.89
CA TRP A 262 -1.09 -27.34 -9.04
C TRP A 262 -1.84 -28.06 -10.15
N ARG A 263 -1.16 -28.40 -11.25
CA ARG A 263 -1.75 -29.14 -12.37
C ARG A 263 -1.99 -30.61 -12.01
N SER A 264 -1.06 -31.22 -11.30
CA SER A 264 -1.10 -32.64 -10.94
C SER A 264 -2.08 -32.95 -9.80
N ARG A 265 -2.37 -31.95 -8.97
CA ARG A 265 -3.27 -32.08 -7.83
C ARG A 265 -4.40 -31.06 -7.94
N PRO A 266 -5.34 -31.23 -8.89
CA PRO A 266 -6.48 -30.32 -9.00
C PRO A 266 -7.21 -30.29 -7.65
N GLY A 267 -7.36 -29.07 -7.12
CA GLY A 267 -7.74 -28.75 -5.75
C GLY A 267 -8.85 -29.61 -5.13
N ARG A 268 -8.45 -30.65 -4.42
CA ARG A 268 -9.35 -31.58 -3.70
C ARG A 268 -9.96 -30.96 -2.44
N ARG A 269 -9.57 -29.75 -2.07
CA ARG A 269 -10.05 -29.13 -0.84
C ARG A 269 -11.06 -28.03 -1.17
N GLU A 270 -12.27 -28.45 -1.55
CA GLU A 270 -13.37 -27.50 -1.57
C GLU A 270 -13.56 -26.94 -0.17
N VAL A 271 -13.47 -25.61 -0.06
CA VAL A 271 -14.00 -24.93 1.12
C VAL A 271 -15.52 -25.05 1.02
N ARG A 272 -16.11 -25.98 1.76
CA ARG A 272 -17.54 -26.31 1.69
C ARG A 272 -18.46 -25.30 2.37
N PHE A 273 -17.92 -24.20 2.73
CA PHE A 273 -18.42 -23.34 3.76
C PHE A 273 -19.68 -22.52 3.40
N LEU A 274 -19.72 -21.86 2.24
CA LEU A 274 -20.79 -20.91 1.91
C LEU A 274 -21.88 -21.48 0.99
N SER A 275 -22.20 -22.76 1.16
CA SER A 275 -23.06 -23.48 0.22
C SER A 275 -24.54 -23.10 0.27
N THR A 276 -24.99 -22.42 1.30
CA THR A 276 -26.40 -22.10 1.51
C THR A 276 -26.77 -20.68 1.13
N TRP A 277 -25.80 -19.79 0.93
CA TRP A 277 -26.06 -18.39 0.63
C TRP A 277 -26.21 -18.17 -0.88
N GLY A 278 -27.25 -17.45 -1.27
CA GLY A 278 -27.43 -16.99 -2.65
C GLY A 278 -26.52 -15.84 -3.01
N VAL A 279 -26.32 -15.58 -4.31
CA VAL A 279 -25.50 -14.48 -4.82
C VAL A 279 -25.94 -13.14 -4.22
N ALA A 280 -27.24 -12.87 -4.19
CA ALA A 280 -27.80 -11.65 -3.60
C ALA A 280 -27.40 -11.48 -2.13
N THR A 281 -27.41 -12.57 -1.36
CA THR A 281 -27.01 -12.52 0.05
C THR A 281 -25.53 -12.21 0.20
N VAL A 282 -24.65 -12.86 -0.58
CA VAL A 282 -23.20 -12.63 -0.54
C VAL A 282 -22.88 -11.16 -0.87
N LEU A 283 -23.40 -10.66 -1.99
CA LEU A 283 -23.20 -9.28 -2.40
C LEU A 283 -23.85 -8.27 -1.44
N GLY A 284 -25.05 -8.58 -0.94
CA GLY A 284 -25.74 -7.71 0.01
C GLY A 284 -25.02 -7.62 1.35
N VAL A 285 -24.43 -8.72 1.84
CA VAL A 285 -23.59 -8.69 3.05
C VAL A 285 -22.32 -7.89 2.80
N TYR A 286 -21.67 -8.07 1.66
CA TYR A 286 -20.48 -7.30 1.29
C TYR A 286 -20.79 -5.79 1.28
N PHE A 287 -21.70 -5.33 0.45
CA PHE A 287 -22.04 -3.91 0.38
C PHE A 287 -22.57 -3.34 1.70
N GLY A 288 -23.38 -4.12 2.42
CA GLY A 288 -23.93 -3.68 3.70
C GLY A 288 -22.86 -3.56 4.79
N VAL A 289 -21.85 -4.42 4.78
CA VAL A 289 -20.73 -4.38 5.72
C VAL A 289 -19.83 -3.19 5.44
N GLU A 290 -19.47 -2.95 4.19
CA GLU A 290 -18.68 -1.79 3.78
C GLU A 290 -19.41 -0.48 4.17
N LEU A 291 -20.65 -0.30 3.76
CA LEU A 291 -21.43 0.90 4.08
C LEU A 291 -21.58 1.16 5.58
N VAL A 292 -21.78 0.11 6.39
CA VAL A 292 -21.90 0.28 7.85
C VAL A 292 -20.55 0.64 8.45
N SER A 293 -19.47 0.08 7.94
CA SER A 293 -18.11 0.42 8.38
C SER A 293 -17.78 1.86 8.06
N ASP A 294 -18.04 2.32 6.83
CA ASP A 294 -17.85 3.70 6.40
C ASP A 294 -18.70 4.66 7.24
N LEU A 295 -19.99 4.34 7.46
CA LEU A 295 -20.87 5.19 8.28
C LEU A 295 -20.38 5.32 9.73
N VAL A 296 -19.91 4.21 10.33
CA VAL A 296 -19.38 4.25 11.71
C VAL A 296 -18.13 5.10 11.78
N LEU A 297 -17.26 4.97 10.77
CA LEU A 297 -16.04 5.76 10.68
C LEU A 297 -16.34 7.24 10.47
N GLU A 298 -17.27 7.57 9.57
CA GLU A 298 -17.71 8.95 9.33
C GLU A 298 -18.29 9.60 10.61
N VAL A 299 -19.12 8.88 11.34
CA VAL A 299 -19.66 9.35 12.63
C VAL A 299 -18.53 9.54 13.66
N PHE A 300 -17.55 8.66 13.67
CA PHE A 300 -16.39 8.77 14.55
C PHE A 300 -15.58 10.05 14.26
N TRP A 301 -15.21 10.28 12.99
CA TRP A 301 -14.43 11.45 12.58
C TRP A 301 -15.21 12.75 12.75
N THR A 302 -16.47 12.80 12.33
CA THR A 302 -17.35 13.96 12.54
C THR A 302 -17.49 14.30 14.02
N GLY A 303 -17.64 13.29 14.89
CA GLY A 303 -17.70 13.51 16.33
C GLY A 303 -16.41 14.08 16.91
N LEU A 304 -15.25 13.72 16.36
CA LEU A 304 -13.96 14.25 16.78
C LEU A 304 -13.77 15.71 16.33
N THR A 305 -14.05 16.00 15.06
CA THR A 305 -13.85 17.34 14.47
C THR A 305 -14.83 18.38 15.05
N TRP A 306 -16.01 17.97 15.50
CA TRP A 306 -16.97 18.87 16.15
C TRP A 306 -16.70 19.08 17.64
N SER A 307 -15.65 18.49 18.19
CA SER A 307 -15.29 18.71 19.59
C SER A 307 -14.87 20.17 19.80
N PRO A 308 -15.49 20.90 20.75
CA PRO A 308 -15.09 22.27 21.05
C PRO A 308 -13.79 22.36 21.86
N VAL A 309 -13.18 21.23 22.16
CA VAL A 309 -11.94 21.11 22.94
C VAL A 309 -10.78 21.01 21.98
N GLU A 310 -9.76 21.86 22.13
CA GLU A 310 -8.48 21.69 21.44
C GLU A 310 -7.87 20.36 21.82
N ILE A 311 -7.70 19.50 20.83
CA ILE A 311 -7.18 18.14 21.00
C ILE A 311 -5.66 18.23 20.89
N PRO A 312 -4.89 17.82 21.90
CA PRO A 312 -3.44 17.78 21.82
C PRO A 312 -2.96 16.81 20.72
N ASP A 313 -1.83 17.11 20.07
CA ASP A 313 -1.30 16.32 18.94
C ASP A 313 -1.11 14.83 19.26
N TRP A 314 -0.62 14.51 20.47
CA TRP A 314 -0.47 13.11 20.90
C TRP A 314 -1.82 12.37 20.99
N TYR A 315 -2.89 13.08 21.36
CA TYR A 315 -4.24 12.49 21.43
C TYR A 315 -4.80 12.32 20.02
N TRP A 316 -4.54 13.29 19.14
CA TRP A 316 -4.90 13.20 17.71
C TRP A 316 -4.28 11.98 17.07
N SER A 317 -2.97 11.77 17.28
CA SER A 317 -2.25 10.57 16.81
C SER A 317 -2.87 9.26 17.30
N LEU A 318 -3.25 9.20 18.60
CA LEU A 318 -3.96 8.03 19.13
C LEU A 318 -5.32 7.80 18.47
N MET A 319 -6.06 8.87 18.16
CA MET A 319 -7.36 8.76 17.50
C MET A 319 -7.23 8.31 16.05
N MET A 320 -6.19 8.76 15.33
CA MET A 320 -5.85 8.27 13.99
C MET A 320 -5.59 6.75 14.03
N MET A 321 -4.72 6.28 14.92
CA MET A 321 -4.47 4.84 15.11
C MET A 321 -5.74 4.06 15.44
N PHE A 322 -6.59 4.61 16.31
CA PHE A 322 -7.84 3.95 16.68
C PHE A 322 -8.84 3.92 15.51
N GLY A 323 -8.95 5.01 14.75
CA GLY A 323 -9.80 5.09 13.56
C GLY A 323 -9.39 4.07 12.50
N ASP A 324 -8.11 3.97 12.18
CA ASP A 324 -7.59 2.97 11.26
C ASP A 324 -7.87 1.53 11.73
N LEU A 325 -7.60 1.24 12.99
CA LEU A 325 -7.89 -0.07 13.56
C LEU A 325 -9.40 -0.38 13.52
N LEU A 326 -10.25 0.61 13.82
CA LEU A 326 -11.70 0.48 13.78
C LEU A 326 -12.15 0.16 12.35
N TRP A 327 -11.68 0.92 11.36
CA TRP A 327 -11.98 0.71 9.95
C TRP A 327 -11.63 -0.71 9.49
N ARG A 328 -10.47 -1.20 9.86
CA ARG A 328 -10.04 -2.56 9.49
C ARG A 328 -10.82 -3.67 10.20
N VAL A 329 -11.18 -3.48 11.46
CA VAL A 329 -11.82 -4.54 12.25
C VAL A 329 -13.34 -4.62 12.01
N LEU A 330 -14.01 -3.50 11.76
CA LEU A 330 -15.47 -3.44 11.60
C LEU A 330 -16.01 -4.40 10.53
N PRO A 331 -15.45 -4.46 9.30
CA PRO A 331 -15.93 -5.38 8.26
C PRO A 331 -15.93 -6.84 8.72
N VAL A 332 -14.86 -7.26 9.40
CA VAL A 332 -14.74 -8.64 9.90
C VAL A 332 -15.75 -8.93 11.01
N VAL A 333 -15.93 -7.98 11.94
CA VAL A 333 -16.88 -8.13 13.04
C VAL A 333 -18.30 -8.22 12.48
N PHE A 334 -18.71 -7.28 11.62
CA PHE A 334 -20.06 -7.28 11.04
C PHE A 334 -20.32 -8.51 10.17
N ALA A 335 -19.40 -8.85 9.25
CA ALA A 335 -19.53 -10.05 8.47
C ALA A 335 -19.60 -11.31 9.35
N THR A 336 -18.78 -11.37 10.41
CA THR A 336 -18.81 -12.50 11.35
C THR A 336 -20.16 -12.61 12.07
N VAL A 337 -20.68 -11.49 12.59
CA VAL A 337 -21.98 -11.44 13.28
C VAL A 337 -23.13 -11.82 12.33
N LEU A 338 -23.10 -11.35 11.08
CA LEU A 338 -24.15 -11.63 10.10
C LEU A 338 -24.12 -13.07 9.60
N LEU A 339 -22.93 -13.63 9.36
CA LEU A 339 -22.75 -14.89 8.66
C LEU A 339 -22.52 -16.09 9.59
N PHE A 340 -21.99 -15.87 10.80
CA PHE A 340 -21.61 -16.94 11.70
C PHE A 340 -22.34 -16.86 13.03
N ARG A 341 -22.71 -18.02 13.58
CA ARG A 341 -23.27 -18.11 14.93
C ARG A 341 -22.19 -18.00 16.01
N ARG A 342 -20.95 -18.42 15.67
CA ARG A 342 -19.80 -18.42 16.60
C ARG A 342 -18.52 -18.08 15.85
N PRO A 343 -17.63 -17.24 16.39
CA PRO A 343 -16.34 -16.92 15.76
C PRO A 343 -15.46 -18.15 15.46
N SER A 344 -15.54 -19.19 16.30
CA SER A 344 -14.79 -20.43 16.07
C SER A 344 -15.18 -21.16 14.78
N HIS A 345 -16.40 -20.98 14.29
CA HIS A 345 -16.83 -21.52 13.01
C HIS A 345 -16.20 -20.79 11.84
N MET A 346 -16.03 -19.48 11.96
CA MET A 346 -15.30 -18.66 10.99
C MET A 346 -13.85 -19.16 10.84
N VAL A 347 -13.11 -19.23 11.94
CA VAL A 347 -11.70 -19.67 11.94
C VAL A 347 -11.53 -21.03 11.29
N ARG A 348 -12.40 -21.99 11.61
CA ARG A 348 -12.38 -23.33 11.01
C ARG A 348 -12.72 -23.33 9.53
N SER A 349 -13.70 -22.54 9.12
CA SER A 349 -14.20 -22.47 7.75
C SER A 349 -13.15 -21.89 6.81
N PHE A 350 -12.48 -20.84 7.22
CA PHE A 350 -11.45 -20.17 6.41
C PHE A 350 -10.06 -20.79 6.55
N ARG A 351 -9.92 -21.81 7.40
CA ARG A 351 -8.63 -22.48 7.62
C ARG A 351 -7.49 -21.50 7.85
N LEU A 352 -7.68 -20.63 8.83
CA LEU A 352 -6.70 -19.60 9.19
C LEU A 352 -5.42 -20.19 9.83
N ALA A 353 -5.37 -21.50 10.11
CA ALA A 353 -4.14 -22.14 10.57
C ALA A 353 -3.06 -22.13 9.48
N PRO A 354 -1.78 -22.03 9.86
CA PRO A 354 -0.66 -22.08 8.92
C PRO A 354 -0.70 -23.38 8.10
N GLN A 355 -1.25 -23.34 6.92
CA GLN A 355 -1.37 -24.46 6.00
C GLN A 355 -1.10 -23.98 4.58
N GLY A 356 -0.23 -24.67 3.90
CA GLY A 356 0.07 -24.44 2.50
C GLY A 356 1.58 -24.42 2.24
N PRO A 357 1.99 -24.76 1.04
CA PRO A 357 3.39 -24.75 0.70
C PRO A 357 3.88 -23.30 0.58
N LEU A 358 4.87 -22.95 1.39
CA LEU A 358 5.57 -21.66 1.34
C LEU A 358 6.04 -21.32 -0.10
N LEU A 359 6.43 -22.37 -0.84
CA LEU A 359 6.81 -22.27 -2.25
C LEU A 359 5.70 -21.67 -3.14
N SER A 360 4.42 -21.92 -2.82
CA SER A 360 3.31 -21.32 -3.60
C SER A 360 3.20 -19.82 -3.38
N ILE A 361 3.45 -19.35 -2.16
CA ILE A 361 3.48 -17.91 -1.83
C ILE A 361 4.63 -17.26 -2.60
N LEU A 362 5.82 -17.85 -2.51
CA LEU A 362 7.01 -17.34 -3.17
C LEU A 362 6.86 -17.29 -4.69
N ALA A 363 6.32 -18.34 -5.30
CA ALA A 363 6.09 -18.41 -6.75
C ALA A 363 5.09 -17.34 -7.22
N VAL A 364 4.00 -17.14 -6.48
CA VAL A 364 2.98 -16.14 -6.82
C VAL A 364 3.49 -14.73 -6.56
N PHE A 365 4.29 -14.53 -5.52
CA PHE A 365 4.98 -13.27 -5.26
C PHE A 365 5.88 -12.87 -6.44
N GLY A 366 6.74 -13.78 -6.91
CA GLY A 366 7.61 -13.51 -8.05
C GLY A 366 6.83 -13.15 -9.33
N PHE A 367 5.70 -13.84 -9.58
CA PHE A 367 4.80 -13.49 -10.70
C PHE A 367 4.19 -12.08 -10.53
N LEU A 368 3.69 -11.78 -9.34
CA LEU A 368 3.06 -10.50 -9.05
C LEU A 368 4.05 -9.32 -9.20
N TRP A 369 5.29 -9.51 -8.73
CA TRP A 369 6.32 -8.49 -8.85
C TRP A 369 6.73 -8.22 -10.29
N ILE A 370 6.87 -9.27 -11.11
CA ILE A 370 7.08 -9.10 -12.56
C ILE A 370 5.91 -8.38 -13.21
N TRP A 371 4.68 -8.68 -12.82
CA TRP A 371 3.51 -7.97 -13.33
C TRP A 371 3.60 -6.46 -13.07
N ASN A 372 3.93 -6.07 -11.84
CA ASN A 372 4.11 -4.66 -11.50
C ASN A 372 5.25 -4.02 -12.30
N GLY A 373 6.38 -4.71 -12.46
CA GLY A 373 7.46 -4.24 -13.33
C GLY A 373 7.06 -4.09 -14.81
N VAL A 374 6.18 -4.97 -15.32
CA VAL A 374 5.64 -4.85 -16.69
C VAL A 374 4.70 -3.65 -16.79
N LEU A 375 3.84 -3.42 -15.79
CA LEU A 375 2.98 -2.23 -15.75
C LEU A 375 3.82 -0.96 -15.78
N MET A 376 4.81 -0.86 -14.91
CA MET A 376 5.74 0.27 -14.86
C MET A 376 6.45 0.49 -16.22
N ALA A 377 6.95 -0.56 -16.85
CA ALA A 377 7.60 -0.45 -18.15
C ALA A 377 6.66 -0.03 -19.30
N LEU A 378 5.36 -0.30 -19.19
CA LEU A 378 4.36 0.04 -20.22
C LEU A 378 3.76 1.42 -20.04
N THR A 379 3.72 1.94 -18.85
CA THR A 379 3.03 3.20 -18.51
C THR A 379 4.01 4.34 -18.26
N GLY A 380 5.27 4.03 -17.98
CA GLY A 380 6.24 5.00 -17.47
C GLY A 380 6.02 5.31 -15.99
N ASP A 381 4.80 5.07 -15.48
CA ASP A 381 4.44 5.32 -14.10
C ASP A 381 4.69 4.08 -13.26
N GLY A 382 5.38 4.22 -12.14
CA GLY A 382 5.40 3.17 -11.14
C GLY A 382 3.99 2.93 -10.58
N VAL A 383 3.77 1.76 -9.99
CA VAL A 383 2.65 1.59 -9.06
C VAL A 383 3.01 2.39 -7.81
N VAL A 384 3.12 3.68 -7.94
CA VAL A 384 3.41 4.60 -6.86
C VAL A 384 2.06 4.89 -6.22
N THR A 385 1.89 4.39 -5.05
CA THR A 385 1.09 5.03 -4.02
C THR A 385 1.55 6.48 -3.98
N ASP A 386 0.62 7.40 -3.89
CA ASP A 386 0.95 8.81 -3.71
C ASP A 386 2.09 8.91 -2.66
N PRO A 387 3.24 9.54 -2.98
CA PRO A 387 4.32 9.69 -2.01
C PRO A 387 3.85 10.32 -0.69
N THR A 388 2.77 11.11 -0.75
CA THR A 388 2.14 11.73 0.41
C THR A 388 1.62 10.70 1.41
N ASP A 389 1.11 9.54 0.96
CA ASP A 389 0.62 8.47 1.85
C ASP A 389 1.70 7.94 2.81
N PHE A 390 2.97 8.04 2.45
CA PHE A 390 4.10 7.55 3.26
C PHE A 390 4.78 8.64 4.08
N LEU A 391 4.63 9.89 3.70
CA LEU A 391 5.33 11.00 4.31
C LEU A 391 4.54 11.62 5.47
N ASP A 392 3.22 11.59 5.42
CA ASP A 392 2.36 11.94 6.56
C ASP A 392 2.69 11.09 7.80
N GLU A 393 3.14 9.84 7.60
CA GLU A 393 3.59 8.97 8.70
C GLU A 393 4.95 9.38 9.27
N ALA A 394 5.81 10.04 8.53
CA ALA A 394 7.16 10.41 8.98
C ALA A 394 7.14 11.52 10.05
N GLU A 395 6.26 12.49 9.93
CA GLU A 395 6.11 13.56 10.93
C GLU A 395 5.51 13.07 12.24
N MET A 396 4.80 11.95 12.22
CA MET A 396 4.07 11.42 13.39
C MET A 396 4.93 10.61 14.37
N GLY A 397 6.22 10.40 14.09
CA GLY A 397 7.17 9.72 14.96
C GLY A 397 7.16 8.19 14.87
N LEU A 398 8.23 7.56 15.37
CA LEU A 398 8.48 6.10 15.28
C LEU A 398 7.32 5.20 15.73
N GLY A 399 6.54 5.64 16.71
CA GLY A 399 5.42 4.85 17.24
C GLY A 399 4.28 4.70 16.22
N LEU A 400 3.94 5.79 15.55
CA LEU A 400 2.86 5.82 14.56
C LEU A 400 3.28 5.10 13.28
N MET A 401 4.51 5.32 12.84
CA MET A 401 5.10 4.59 11.71
C MET A 401 5.09 3.07 11.96
N ALA A 402 5.53 2.61 13.13
CA ALA A 402 5.48 1.19 13.47
C ALA A 402 4.05 0.64 13.49
N PHE A 403 3.08 1.46 13.93
CA PHE A 403 1.68 1.10 13.86
C PHE A 403 1.18 1.06 12.42
N GLY A 404 1.51 2.03 11.56
CA GLY A 404 1.15 2.05 10.13
C GLY A 404 1.64 0.78 9.43
N ILE A 405 2.91 0.40 9.62
CA ILE A 405 3.47 -0.86 9.10
C ILE A 405 2.71 -2.07 9.66
N LEU A 406 2.40 -2.11 10.94
CA LEU A 406 1.62 -3.21 11.53
C LEU A 406 0.20 -3.25 10.96
N SER A 407 -0.42 -2.10 10.78
CA SER A 407 -1.75 -1.97 10.20
C SER A 407 -1.79 -2.44 8.75
N SER A 408 -0.90 -1.95 7.90
CA SER A 408 -0.85 -2.28 6.47
C SER A 408 -0.37 -3.71 6.20
N CYS A 409 0.59 -4.23 6.99
CA CYS A 409 1.20 -5.54 6.74
C CYS A 409 0.51 -6.71 7.46
N VAL A 410 -0.26 -6.45 8.52
CA VAL A 410 -0.90 -7.50 9.31
C VAL A 410 -2.41 -7.34 9.37
N PHE A 411 -2.91 -6.19 9.81
CA PHE A 411 -4.36 -6.02 10.00
C PHE A 411 -5.11 -5.92 8.67
N ALA A 412 -4.63 -5.13 7.72
CA ALA A 412 -5.22 -5.02 6.39
C ALA A 412 -5.30 -6.39 5.68
N PRO A 413 -4.21 -7.15 5.53
CA PRO A 413 -4.28 -8.47 4.91
C PRO A 413 -5.24 -9.44 5.58
N ILE A 414 -5.36 -9.39 6.91
CA ILE A 414 -6.30 -10.26 7.62
C ILE A 414 -7.75 -9.89 7.27
N THR A 415 -8.08 -8.62 7.31
CA THR A 415 -9.45 -8.12 7.14
C THR A 415 -9.89 -8.15 5.68
N GLU A 416 -9.02 -7.73 4.79
CA GLU A 416 -9.29 -7.68 3.36
C GLU A 416 -9.37 -9.08 2.74
N GLU A 417 -8.43 -9.97 3.07
CA GLU A 417 -8.52 -11.36 2.59
C GLU A 417 -9.76 -12.08 3.15
N PHE A 418 -10.15 -11.74 4.39
CA PHE A 418 -11.41 -12.24 4.92
C PHE A 418 -12.61 -11.75 4.11
N THR A 419 -12.70 -10.48 3.81
CA THR A 419 -13.82 -9.87 3.09
C THR A 419 -13.85 -10.31 1.63
N TYR A 420 -12.75 -10.11 0.90
CA TYR A 420 -12.72 -10.33 -0.55
C TYR A 420 -12.56 -11.81 -0.93
N ARG A 421 -11.74 -12.59 -0.21
CA ARG A 421 -11.51 -14.01 -0.54
C ARG A 421 -12.40 -14.93 0.27
N GLY A 422 -12.61 -14.59 1.54
CA GLY A 422 -13.49 -15.35 2.43
C GLY A 422 -14.97 -15.19 2.06
N VAL A 423 -15.47 -13.97 2.04
CA VAL A 423 -16.91 -13.70 1.81
C VAL A 423 -17.22 -13.66 0.32
N LEU A 424 -16.59 -12.79 -0.46
CA LEU A 424 -16.94 -12.60 -1.88
C LEU A 424 -16.53 -13.81 -2.74
N PHE A 425 -15.25 -14.09 -2.87
CA PHE A 425 -14.74 -15.11 -3.78
C PHE A 425 -15.33 -16.49 -3.46
N LEU A 426 -15.20 -16.94 -2.22
CA LEU A 426 -15.71 -18.26 -1.83
C LEU A 426 -17.24 -18.33 -1.84
N GLY A 427 -17.90 -17.21 -1.51
CA GLY A 427 -19.36 -17.11 -1.53
C GLY A 427 -19.94 -17.16 -2.94
N LEU A 428 -19.33 -16.45 -3.89
CA LEU A 428 -19.78 -16.39 -5.28
C LEU A 428 -19.40 -17.62 -6.10
N ARG A 429 -18.27 -18.26 -5.79
CA ARG A 429 -17.65 -19.32 -6.58
C ARG A 429 -18.59 -20.45 -6.99
N ARG A 430 -19.53 -20.84 -6.12
CA ARG A 430 -20.47 -21.94 -6.38
C ARG A 430 -21.62 -21.53 -7.31
N HIS A 431 -21.91 -20.27 -7.40
CA HIS A 431 -23.04 -19.73 -8.16
C HIS A 431 -22.66 -19.31 -9.56
N ILE A 432 -21.52 -18.60 -9.72
CA ILE A 432 -21.07 -18.05 -10.99
C ILE A 432 -19.78 -18.71 -11.52
N GLY A 433 -19.32 -19.76 -10.81
CA GLY A 433 -18.08 -20.46 -11.14
C GLY A 433 -16.81 -19.78 -10.61
N PRO A 434 -15.68 -20.52 -10.59
CA PRO A 434 -14.47 -20.02 -9.93
C PRO A 434 -13.83 -18.83 -10.64
N TRP A 435 -13.83 -18.81 -11.97
CA TRP A 435 -13.20 -17.73 -12.74
C TRP A 435 -13.98 -16.42 -12.64
N ALA A 436 -15.29 -16.46 -12.77
CA ALA A 436 -16.13 -15.28 -12.64
C ALA A 436 -16.08 -14.72 -11.21
N ALA A 437 -16.12 -15.60 -10.19
CA ALA A 437 -16.00 -15.18 -8.79
C ALA A 437 -14.63 -14.55 -8.49
N LEU A 438 -13.55 -15.12 -9.05
CA LEU A 438 -12.19 -14.57 -8.95
C LEU A 438 -12.15 -13.17 -9.57
N ALA A 439 -12.66 -13.01 -10.80
CA ALA A 439 -12.69 -11.73 -11.48
C ALA A 439 -13.49 -10.68 -10.69
N VAL A 440 -14.71 -11.00 -10.26
CA VAL A 440 -15.57 -10.08 -9.50
C VAL A 440 -14.89 -9.65 -8.19
N SER A 441 -14.38 -10.61 -7.40
CA SER A 441 -13.76 -10.27 -6.10
C SER A 441 -12.48 -9.45 -6.27
N SER A 442 -11.71 -9.67 -7.35
CA SER A 442 -10.46 -8.95 -7.59
C SER A 442 -10.69 -7.55 -8.16
N VAL A 443 -11.67 -7.41 -9.06
CA VAL A 443 -12.04 -6.08 -9.58
C VAL A 443 -12.64 -5.20 -8.47
N LEU A 444 -13.53 -5.74 -7.63
CA LEU A 444 -14.05 -4.98 -6.49
C LEU A 444 -12.94 -4.61 -5.50
N PHE A 445 -11.96 -5.49 -5.30
CA PHE A 445 -10.78 -5.18 -4.50
C PHE A 445 -9.92 -4.07 -5.10
N GLY A 446 -9.75 -4.02 -6.41
CA GLY A 446 -9.06 -2.91 -7.07
C GLY A 446 -9.83 -1.60 -7.00
N VAL A 447 -11.15 -1.64 -7.24
CA VAL A 447 -12.00 -0.42 -7.28
C VAL A 447 -12.10 0.29 -5.93
N VAL A 448 -12.06 -0.42 -4.81
CA VAL A 448 -12.07 0.25 -3.48
C VAL A 448 -10.77 0.99 -3.17
N HIS A 449 -9.72 0.74 -3.93
CA HIS A 449 -8.46 1.48 -3.88
C HIS A 449 -8.45 2.63 -4.92
N TRP A 450 -9.57 3.32 -5.03
CA TRP A 450 -9.78 4.42 -5.97
C TRP A 450 -8.83 5.61 -5.78
N GLN A 451 -8.21 5.72 -4.59
CA GLN A 451 -7.19 6.71 -4.27
C GLN A 451 -5.91 6.54 -5.13
N TYR A 452 -5.70 5.34 -5.70
CA TYR A 452 -4.61 5.12 -6.64
C TYR A 452 -5.06 5.51 -8.05
N ASP A 453 -4.10 5.83 -8.89
CA ASP A 453 -4.31 5.99 -10.31
C ASP A 453 -4.78 4.67 -10.97
N TRP A 454 -5.09 4.70 -12.26
CA TRP A 454 -5.58 3.51 -12.96
C TRP A 454 -4.52 2.38 -13.04
N VAL A 455 -3.22 2.73 -13.00
CA VAL A 455 -2.11 1.75 -12.99
C VAL A 455 -2.06 1.05 -11.64
N GLY A 456 -2.15 1.80 -10.56
CA GLY A 456 -2.24 1.29 -9.20
C GLY A 456 -3.47 0.39 -9.00
N ILE A 457 -4.64 0.80 -9.49
CA ILE A 457 -5.87 -0.01 -9.47
C ILE A 457 -5.66 -1.35 -10.22
N LEU A 458 -4.96 -1.35 -11.36
CA LEU A 458 -4.62 -2.59 -12.07
C LEU A 458 -3.63 -3.45 -11.29
N GLY A 459 -2.64 -2.85 -10.63
CA GLY A 459 -1.70 -3.54 -9.74
C GLY A 459 -2.41 -4.22 -8.58
N VAL A 460 -3.27 -3.49 -7.87
CA VAL A 460 -4.09 -4.02 -6.76
C VAL A 460 -5.08 -5.08 -7.25
N THR A 461 -5.68 -4.92 -8.43
CA THR A 461 -6.55 -5.95 -9.02
C THR A 461 -5.77 -7.25 -9.28
N MET A 462 -4.51 -7.17 -9.76
CA MET A 462 -3.67 -8.34 -9.98
C MET A 462 -3.24 -8.99 -8.65
N MET A 463 -2.97 -8.21 -7.62
CA MET A 463 -2.83 -8.72 -6.24
C MET A 463 -4.08 -9.51 -5.86
N GLY A 464 -5.25 -8.94 -6.13
CA GLY A 464 -6.54 -9.59 -5.93
C GLY A 464 -6.66 -10.96 -6.59
N ILE A 465 -6.30 -11.04 -7.86
CA ILE A 465 -6.28 -12.29 -8.64
C ILE A 465 -5.30 -13.30 -8.03
N SER A 466 -4.13 -12.86 -7.66
CA SER A 466 -3.06 -13.68 -7.08
C SER A 466 -3.48 -14.30 -5.75
N CYS A 467 -4.05 -13.52 -4.87
CA CYS A 467 -4.59 -13.96 -3.58
C CYS A 467 -5.76 -14.95 -3.75
N ALA A 468 -6.71 -14.64 -4.65
CA ALA A 468 -7.84 -15.54 -4.93
C ALA A 468 -7.37 -16.87 -5.53
N ALA A 469 -6.34 -16.87 -6.40
CA ALA A 469 -5.74 -18.08 -6.95
C ALA A 469 -5.09 -18.94 -5.85
N LEU A 470 -4.37 -18.33 -4.90
CA LEU A 470 -3.82 -19.05 -3.73
C LEU A 470 -4.92 -19.69 -2.89
N VAL A 471 -5.97 -18.94 -2.56
CA VAL A 471 -7.12 -19.48 -1.81
C VAL A 471 -7.77 -20.62 -2.57
N TRP A 472 -7.96 -20.47 -3.87
CA TRP A 472 -8.53 -21.52 -4.71
C TRP A 472 -7.71 -22.81 -4.69
N ARG A 473 -6.38 -22.68 -4.73
CA ARG A 473 -5.47 -23.85 -4.81
C ARG A 473 -5.19 -24.49 -3.47
N THR A 474 -5.10 -23.69 -2.41
CA THR A 474 -4.77 -24.17 -1.07
C THR A 474 -6.00 -24.52 -0.23
N GLY A 475 -7.12 -23.88 -0.51
CA GLY A 475 -8.35 -23.98 0.30
C GLY A 475 -8.19 -23.31 1.67
N SER A 476 -7.30 -22.34 1.81
CA SER A 476 -7.01 -21.61 3.05
C SER A 476 -6.80 -20.13 2.73
N LEU A 477 -7.24 -19.24 3.63
CA LEU A 477 -6.95 -17.80 3.53
C LEU A 477 -5.53 -17.46 4.00
N PHE A 478 -4.91 -18.30 4.83
CA PHE A 478 -3.60 -17.99 5.40
C PHE A 478 -2.51 -17.69 4.36
N PRO A 479 -2.35 -18.47 3.27
CA PRO A 479 -1.34 -18.16 2.26
C PRO A 479 -1.57 -16.83 1.51
N SER A 480 -2.84 -16.44 1.31
CA SER A 480 -3.15 -15.15 0.69
C SER A 480 -2.88 -13.98 1.65
N MET A 481 -3.22 -14.12 2.93
CA MET A 481 -2.86 -13.13 3.97
C MET A 481 -1.35 -12.93 4.06
N VAL A 482 -0.57 -14.02 4.00
CA VAL A 482 0.90 -13.93 4.03
C VAL A 482 1.44 -13.28 2.76
N LEU A 483 0.95 -13.66 1.57
CA LEU A 483 1.37 -13.01 0.32
C LEU A 483 1.10 -11.50 0.36
N HIS A 484 -0.12 -11.12 0.73
CA HIS A 484 -0.55 -9.74 0.80
C HIS A 484 0.29 -8.95 1.83
N GLY A 485 0.44 -9.48 3.05
CA GLY A 485 1.24 -8.82 4.09
C GLY A 485 2.72 -8.69 3.73
N VAL A 486 3.32 -9.69 3.08
CA VAL A 486 4.71 -9.60 2.60
C VAL A 486 4.85 -8.58 1.48
N PHE A 487 3.87 -8.49 0.59
CA PHE A 487 3.86 -7.48 -0.48
C PHE A 487 3.80 -6.07 0.10
N ASN A 488 2.87 -5.82 1.01
CA ASN A 488 2.76 -4.52 1.69
C ASN A 488 4.02 -4.20 2.51
N LEU A 489 4.60 -5.21 3.19
CA LEU A 489 5.85 -5.02 3.95
C LEU A 489 7.00 -4.57 3.05
N ILE A 490 7.14 -5.16 1.87
CA ILE A 490 8.20 -4.78 0.92
C ILE A 490 7.99 -3.34 0.44
N ILE A 491 6.76 -2.98 0.06
CA ILE A 491 6.44 -1.60 -0.33
C ILE A 491 6.73 -0.63 0.83
N SER A 492 6.26 -0.94 2.06
CA SER A 492 6.52 -0.10 3.23
C SER A 492 8.02 0.03 3.53
N VAL A 493 8.82 -1.04 3.38
CA VAL A 493 10.27 -0.98 3.57
C VAL A 493 10.94 -0.15 2.49
N GLN A 494 10.51 -0.27 1.22
CA GLN A 494 11.02 0.57 0.13
C GLN A 494 10.70 2.04 0.38
N ALA A 495 9.47 2.36 0.70
CA ALA A 495 9.05 3.72 1.04
C ALA A 495 9.81 4.28 2.25
N TYR A 496 9.96 3.48 3.31
CA TYR A 496 10.75 3.87 4.48
C TYR A 496 12.20 4.19 4.13
N VAL A 497 12.86 3.35 3.33
CA VAL A 497 14.25 3.54 2.94
C VAL A 497 14.41 4.76 2.02
N LEU A 498 13.47 4.98 1.12
CA LEU A 498 13.50 6.11 0.19
C LEU A 498 13.19 7.43 0.90
N TYR A 499 12.13 7.49 1.70
CA TYR A 499 11.58 8.77 2.14
C TYR A 499 11.75 9.08 3.63
N GLN A 500 11.84 8.09 4.49
CA GLN A 500 11.75 8.29 5.95
C GLN A 500 13.03 7.96 6.72
N TRP A 501 13.97 7.19 6.16
CA TRP A 501 15.17 6.81 6.88
C TRP A 501 16.05 8.06 7.11
N PRO A 502 16.43 8.35 8.38
CA PRO A 502 17.31 9.48 8.67
C PRO A 502 18.61 9.40 7.88
N MET A 503 19.01 10.53 7.32
CA MET A 503 20.23 10.66 6.52
C MET A 503 21.48 10.64 7.37
#